data_a8a5cd4c12d668ce8cca877798523a53
#
_entry.id   a8a5cd4c12d668ce8cca877798523a53
#
_cell.length_a   1.000
_cell.length_b   1.000
_cell.length_c   1.000
_cell.angle_alpha   90.00
_cell.angle_beta   90.00
_cell.angle_gamma   90.00
#
_symmetry.space_group_name_H-M   'P 1'
#
loop_
_entity.id
_entity.type
_entity.pdbx_description
1 polymer ?
#
loop_
_entity_poly.entity_id
_entity_poly.type
_entity_poly.pdbx_seq_one_letter_code
_entity_poly.pdbx_strand_id
1 'polypeptide(L)'
;MGNYPGVTVEKVEGTCRLSGSEIRFIDLPGTYNLSSCLPEEEVARAYLFEEAPDVIVDVVDAANLERNLYLTLRLLEMGIPLVIALNMSDKAESQGLKINGEELSRRLGGVPVVRTIASQSVGKEELLRAVEEASRKGASGFALNYGEEVESALGELSRELEASRPDVKPIPGRWLLLNLLEGDSQARKWLGDAELLKRAETVSTELARNAGRNVGELLAEQRYRAILEICNSVIQSREVQESWTTRLDGILTCRRWGLPIFLALMYLVFTVT
;
A
#
# COMPACT_ATOMS: atom_id res chain seq x y z
N MET A 1 11.43 -7.24 -22.87
CA MET A 1 12.09 -7.18 -21.55
C MET A 1 13.18 -6.12 -21.61
N GLY A 2 13.26 -5.24 -20.65
CA GLY A 2 14.27 -4.20 -20.50
C GLY A 2 14.56 -4.01 -19.01
N ASN A 3 15.67 -3.34 -18.68
CA ASN A 3 15.98 -3.03 -17.27
C ASN A 3 15.58 -1.59 -16.98
N TYR A 4 15.18 -1.31 -15.72
CA TYR A 4 15.00 0.05 -15.27
C TYR A 4 16.36 0.76 -15.18
N PRO A 5 16.46 2.03 -15.59
CA PRO A 5 17.72 2.77 -15.56
C PRO A 5 18.33 2.80 -14.16
N GLY A 6 19.60 2.33 -14.06
CA GLY A 6 20.37 2.39 -12.82
C GLY A 6 20.13 1.28 -11.79
N VAL A 7 19.26 0.31 -12.07
CA VAL A 7 18.97 -0.81 -11.17
C VAL A 7 18.92 -2.13 -11.93
N THR A 8 19.34 -3.23 -11.29
CA THR A 8 19.33 -4.59 -11.88
C THR A 8 17.92 -5.23 -11.76
N VAL A 9 16.88 -4.48 -12.11
CA VAL A 9 15.49 -4.97 -12.08
C VAL A 9 14.97 -5.04 -13.51
N GLU A 10 14.45 -6.19 -13.90
CA GLU A 10 13.88 -6.40 -15.23
C GLU A 10 12.52 -5.70 -15.34
N LYS A 11 12.35 -4.94 -16.42
CA LYS A 11 11.07 -4.35 -16.80
C LYS A 11 10.26 -5.39 -17.57
N VAL A 12 9.12 -5.80 -17.02
CA VAL A 12 8.19 -6.71 -17.69
C VAL A 12 7.00 -5.92 -18.19
N GLU A 13 6.76 -5.99 -19.50
CA GLU A 13 5.63 -5.32 -20.14
C GLU A 13 4.71 -6.35 -20.79
N GLY A 14 3.40 -6.11 -20.71
CA GLY A 14 2.38 -6.90 -21.38
C GLY A 14 1.32 -6.00 -21.99
N THR A 15 0.69 -6.46 -23.06
CA THR A 15 -0.43 -5.76 -23.71
C THR A 15 -1.66 -6.64 -23.77
N CYS A 16 -2.82 -6.05 -23.56
CA CYS A 16 -4.09 -6.72 -23.83
C CYS A 16 -5.05 -5.78 -24.55
N ARG A 17 -6.08 -6.32 -25.22
CA ARG A 17 -7.13 -5.53 -25.85
C ARG A 17 -8.46 -5.77 -25.14
N LEU A 18 -9.11 -4.68 -24.76
CA LEU A 18 -10.45 -4.71 -24.16
C LEU A 18 -11.32 -3.65 -24.85
N SER A 19 -12.51 -4.03 -25.29
CA SER A 19 -13.51 -3.11 -25.88
C SER A 19 -12.98 -2.17 -26.97
N GLY A 20 -11.94 -2.60 -27.72
CA GLY A 20 -11.31 -1.80 -28.76
C GLY A 20 -10.15 -0.91 -28.30
N SER A 21 -9.91 -0.79 -27.00
CA SER A 21 -8.77 -0.12 -26.41
C SER A 21 -7.61 -1.10 -26.24
N GLU A 22 -6.38 -0.62 -26.45
CA GLU A 22 -5.16 -1.36 -26.11
C GLU A 22 -4.65 -0.89 -24.76
N ILE A 23 -4.54 -1.83 -23.82
CA ILE A 23 -4.05 -1.58 -22.46
C ILE A 23 -2.63 -2.13 -22.38
N ARG A 24 -1.66 -1.29 -22.04
CA ARG A 24 -0.29 -1.67 -21.77
C ARG A 24 -0.09 -1.81 -20.26
N PHE A 25 0.27 -3.01 -19.80
CA PHE A 25 0.61 -3.29 -18.42
C PHE A 25 2.12 -3.24 -18.24
N ILE A 26 2.54 -2.67 -17.15
CA ILE A 26 3.94 -2.58 -16.75
C ILE A 26 4.03 -3.09 -15.34
N ASP A 27 4.81 -4.15 -15.16
CA ASP A 27 5.10 -4.73 -13.86
C ASP A 27 6.21 -3.91 -13.19
N LEU A 28 5.89 -3.38 -12.02
CA LEU A 28 6.83 -2.64 -11.20
C LEU A 28 7.44 -3.57 -10.15
N PRO A 29 8.68 -3.30 -9.71
CA PRO A 29 9.28 -4.06 -8.63
C PRO A 29 8.35 -4.12 -7.41
N GLY A 30 8.24 -5.30 -6.78
CA GLY A 30 7.39 -5.48 -5.61
C GLY A 30 7.87 -4.62 -4.44
N THR A 31 7.03 -3.73 -3.97
CA THR A 31 7.33 -2.81 -2.87
C THR A 31 6.25 -2.88 -1.80
N TYR A 32 6.62 -2.63 -0.55
CA TYR A 32 5.68 -2.46 0.55
C TYR A 32 5.49 -1.00 0.93
N ASN A 33 6.34 -0.14 0.41
CA ASN A 33 6.33 1.30 0.67
C ASN A 33 6.87 2.03 -0.57
N LEU A 34 6.69 3.33 -0.63
CA LEU A 34 7.25 4.23 -1.66
C LEU A 34 8.21 5.23 -1.01
N SER A 35 9.10 4.73 -0.16
CA SER A 35 10.18 5.53 0.42
C SER A 35 11.38 5.61 -0.53
N SER A 36 12.36 6.46 -0.22
CA SER A 36 13.61 6.52 -0.96
C SER A 36 14.71 5.63 -0.36
N CYS A 37 14.32 4.68 0.48
CA CYS A 37 15.29 3.88 1.23
C CYS A 37 15.78 2.64 0.48
N LEU A 38 14.94 2.07 -0.39
CA LEU A 38 15.26 0.87 -1.16
C LEU A 38 15.32 1.19 -2.65
N PRO A 39 16.28 0.63 -3.40
CA PRO A 39 16.42 0.87 -4.84
C PRO A 39 15.15 0.51 -5.63
N GLU A 40 14.45 -0.57 -5.25
CA GLU A 40 13.21 -1.01 -5.88
C GLU A 40 12.07 -0.01 -5.68
N GLU A 41 11.98 0.59 -4.50
CA GLU A 41 10.99 1.61 -4.16
C GLU A 41 11.27 2.92 -4.91
N GLU A 42 12.54 3.29 -5.05
CA GLU A 42 12.97 4.46 -5.82
C GLU A 42 12.62 4.29 -7.31
N VAL A 43 12.87 3.11 -7.89
CA VAL A 43 12.52 2.80 -9.28
C VAL A 43 11.01 2.87 -9.50
N ALA A 44 10.22 2.22 -8.65
CA ALA A 44 8.76 2.23 -8.77
C ALA A 44 8.22 3.67 -8.69
N ARG A 45 8.72 4.46 -7.75
CA ARG A 45 8.32 5.85 -7.55
C ARG A 45 8.73 6.75 -8.72
N ALA A 46 9.97 6.63 -9.20
CA ALA A 46 10.45 7.39 -10.36
C ALA A 46 9.58 7.09 -11.59
N TYR A 47 9.28 5.81 -11.82
CA TYR A 47 8.42 5.40 -12.92
C TYR A 47 7.03 6.05 -12.84
N LEU A 48 6.39 6.03 -11.67
CA LEU A 48 5.05 6.60 -11.48
C LEU A 48 4.99 8.10 -11.79
N PHE A 49 6.08 8.84 -11.57
CA PHE A 49 6.12 10.28 -11.86
C PHE A 49 6.63 10.62 -13.26
N GLU A 50 7.59 9.86 -13.79
CA GLU A 50 8.19 10.14 -15.09
C GLU A 50 7.29 9.69 -16.24
N GLU A 51 6.69 8.50 -16.12
CA GLU A 51 5.85 7.89 -17.15
C GLU A 51 4.36 8.22 -16.98
N ALA A 52 3.95 8.73 -15.79
CA ALA A 52 2.59 9.16 -15.47
C ALA A 52 1.51 8.16 -15.98
N PRO A 53 1.41 6.97 -15.42
CA PRO A 53 0.46 5.96 -15.88
C PRO A 53 -0.98 6.44 -15.73
N ASP A 54 -1.87 6.04 -16.64
CA ASP A 54 -3.29 6.39 -16.59
C ASP A 54 -3.99 5.80 -15.35
N VAL A 55 -3.56 4.62 -14.92
CA VAL A 55 -4.13 3.90 -13.76
C VAL A 55 -3.05 3.05 -13.09
N ILE A 56 -3.07 3.02 -11.78
CA ILE A 56 -2.28 2.07 -10.97
C ILE A 56 -3.19 0.90 -10.57
N VAL A 57 -2.71 -0.32 -10.72
CA VAL A 57 -3.34 -1.51 -10.15
C VAL A 57 -2.52 -1.94 -8.94
N ASP A 58 -3.10 -1.77 -7.76
CA ASP A 58 -2.50 -2.21 -6.50
C ASP A 58 -2.96 -3.63 -6.17
N VAL A 59 -2.02 -4.58 -6.14
CA VAL A 59 -2.30 -5.99 -5.85
C VAL A 59 -2.17 -6.24 -4.36
N VAL A 60 -3.30 -6.24 -3.68
CA VAL A 60 -3.42 -6.36 -2.23
C VAL A 60 -3.67 -7.82 -1.82
N ASP A 61 -2.82 -8.40 -0.98
CA ASP A 61 -3.06 -9.71 -0.37
C ASP A 61 -4.20 -9.62 0.66
N ALA A 62 -5.34 -10.22 0.34
CA ALA A 62 -6.51 -10.24 1.20
C ALA A 62 -6.26 -10.88 2.57
N ALA A 63 -5.36 -11.86 2.65
CA ALA A 63 -5.01 -12.52 3.91
C ALA A 63 -4.11 -11.64 4.81
N ASN A 64 -3.45 -10.61 4.23
CA ASN A 64 -2.56 -9.67 4.92
C ASN A 64 -2.96 -8.22 4.66
N LEU A 65 -4.27 -7.93 4.71
CA LEU A 65 -4.86 -6.64 4.32
C LEU A 65 -4.19 -5.45 5.00
N GLU A 66 -4.05 -5.50 6.33
CA GLU A 66 -3.48 -4.42 7.14
C GLU A 66 -2.09 -3.98 6.64
N ARG A 67 -1.22 -4.95 6.37
CA ARG A 67 0.14 -4.67 5.88
C ARG A 67 0.13 -4.04 4.48
N ASN A 68 -0.74 -4.52 3.61
CA ASN A 68 -0.77 -4.07 2.21
C ASN A 68 -1.42 -2.68 2.07
N LEU A 69 -2.39 -2.34 2.91
CA LEU A 69 -3.06 -1.03 2.87
C LEU A 69 -2.11 0.15 3.13
N TYR A 70 -0.93 -0.08 3.71
CA TYR A 70 0.05 1.00 3.86
C TYR A 70 0.53 1.53 2.50
N LEU A 71 0.86 0.63 1.58
CA LEU A 71 1.20 1.01 0.20
C LEU A 71 -0.01 1.64 -0.50
N THR A 72 -1.19 1.05 -0.34
CA THR A 72 -2.44 1.59 -0.92
C THR A 72 -2.67 3.04 -0.53
N LEU A 73 -2.51 3.41 0.75
CA LEU A 73 -2.65 4.79 1.21
C LEU A 73 -1.60 5.71 0.57
N ARG A 74 -0.36 5.26 0.47
CA ARG A 74 0.72 6.01 -0.17
C ARG A 74 0.45 6.27 -1.66
N LEU A 75 -0.10 5.25 -2.36
CA LEU A 75 -0.50 5.38 -3.77
C LEU A 75 -1.69 6.34 -3.94
N LEU A 76 -2.67 6.29 -3.05
CA LEU A 76 -3.80 7.23 -3.07
C LEU A 76 -3.37 8.68 -2.88
N GLU A 77 -2.39 8.92 -2.01
CA GLU A 77 -1.81 10.26 -1.81
C GLU A 77 -1.14 10.82 -3.06
N MET A 78 -0.70 9.96 -4.00
CA MET A 78 -0.11 10.39 -5.27
C MET A 78 -1.14 10.98 -6.24
N GLY A 79 -2.45 10.80 -5.98
CA GLY A 79 -3.51 11.36 -6.82
C GLY A 79 -3.56 10.78 -8.23
N ILE A 80 -3.01 9.60 -8.45
CA ILE A 80 -3.14 8.84 -9.70
C ILE A 80 -4.35 7.90 -9.56
N PRO A 81 -5.16 7.70 -10.62
CA PRO A 81 -6.26 6.75 -10.60
C PRO A 81 -5.80 5.38 -10.13
N LEU A 82 -6.50 4.78 -9.17
CA LEU A 82 -6.13 3.52 -8.52
C LEU A 82 -7.25 2.51 -8.63
N VAL A 83 -6.89 1.25 -8.87
CA VAL A 83 -7.77 0.08 -8.75
C VAL A 83 -7.12 -0.91 -7.81
N ILE A 84 -7.86 -1.46 -6.86
CA ILE A 84 -7.37 -2.47 -5.94
C ILE A 84 -7.77 -3.85 -6.46
N ALA A 85 -6.77 -4.68 -6.76
CA ALA A 85 -6.94 -6.11 -6.99
C ALA A 85 -6.79 -6.84 -5.65
N LEU A 86 -7.92 -7.14 -4.98
CA LEU A 86 -7.93 -7.85 -3.70
C LEU A 86 -7.67 -9.34 -3.96
N ASN A 87 -6.40 -9.70 -4.03
CA ASN A 87 -5.92 -11.01 -4.44
C ASN A 87 -5.83 -11.99 -3.26
N MET A 88 -5.71 -13.29 -3.57
CA MET A 88 -5.71 -14.37 -2.58
C MET A 88 -6.98 -14.38 -1.71
N SER A 89 -8.12 -13.99 -2.27
CA SER A 89 -9.39 -13.93 -1.56
C SER A 89 -9.85 -15.31 -1.05
N ASP A 90 -9.51 -16.39 -1.77
CA ASP A 90 -9.71 -17.79 -1.34
C ASP A 90 -8.90 -18.14 -0.09
N LYS A 91 -7.66 -17.69 -0.02
CA LYS A 91 -6.80 -17.88 1.16
C LYS A 91 -7.34 -17.11 2.36
N ALA A 92 -7.77 -15.86 2.18
CA ALA A 92 -8.38 -15.08 3.24
C ALA A 92 -9.65 -15.78 3.79
N GLU A 93 -10.54 -16.26 2.90
CA GLU A 93 -11.74 -17.00 3.28
C GLU A 93 -11.41 -18.31 4.02
N SER A 94 -10.40 -19.06 3.58
CA SER A 94 -9.94 -20.26 4.26
C SER A 94 -9.41 -19.99 5.68
N GLN A 95 -8.95 -18.78 5.94
CA GLN A 95 -8.53 -18.29 7.26
C GLN A 95 -9.68 -17.66 8.07
N GLY A 96 -10.93 -17.73 7.56
CA GLY A 96 -12.10 -17.16 8.22
C GLY A 96 -12.22 -15.64 8.08
N LEU A 97 -11.45 -15.02 7.19
CA LEU A 97 -11.49 -13.58 6.94
C LEU A 97 -12.51 -13.29 5.83
N LYS A 98 -13.60 -12.60 6.15
CA LYS A 98 -14.54 -12.04 5.18
C LYS A 98 -14.31 -10.55 5.05
N ILE A 99 -13.84 -10.10 3.89
CA ILE A 99 -13.59 -8.69 3.61
C ILE A 99 -14.74 -8.12 2.78
N ASN A 100 -15.33 -7.04 3.26
CA ASN A 100 -16.32 -6.29 2.52
C ASN A 100 -15.64 -5.31 1.54
N GLY A 101 -15.57 -5.70 0.25
CA GLY A 101 -14.91 -4.90 -0.78
C GLY A 101 -15.63 -3.58 -1.06
N GLU A 102 -16.95 -3.51 -0.93
CA GLU A 102 -17.72 -2.27 -1.12
C GLU A 102 -17.42 -1.25 -0.01
N GLU A 103 -17.39 -1.73 1.23
CA GLU A 103 -17.01 -0.89 2.37
C GLU A 103 -15.54 -0.43 2.27
N LEU A 104 -14.63 -1.31 1.82
CA LEU A 104 -13.24 -0.95 1.56
C LEU A 104 -13.15 0.13 0.49
N SER A 105 -13.86 -0.02 -0.63
CA SER A 105 -13.97 1.00 -1.67
C SER A 105 -14.44 2.34 -1.11
N ARG A 106 -15.53 2.32 -0.33
CA ARG A 106 -16.12 3.52 0.28
C ARG A 106 -15.13 4.22 1.23
N ARG A 107 -14.43 3.47 2.05
CA ARG A 107 -13.41 3.98 2.99
C ARG A 107 -12.20 4.59 2.31
N LEU A 108 -11.88 4.12 1.10
CA LEU A 108 -10.78 4.60 0.28
C LEU A 108 -11.21 5.62 -0.79
N GLY A 109 -12.34 6.32 -0.57
CA GLY A 109 -12.80 7.40 -1.47
C GLY A 109 -13.40 6.92 -2.79
N GLY A 110 -13.98 5.72 -2.81
CA GLY A 110 -14.66 5.17 -3.99
C GLY A 110 -13.74 4.47 -4.99
N VAL A 111 -12.53 4.12 -4.58
CA VAL A 111 -11.59 3.33 -5.40
C VAL A 111 -12.20 1.96 -5.73
N PRO A 112 -12.21 1.52 -6.99
CA PRO A 112 -12.69 0.20 -7.34
C PRO A 112 -11.89 -0.90 -6.64
N VAL A 113 -12.59 -1.84 -6.00
CA VAL A 113 -12.00 -3.02 -5.35
C VAL A 113 -12.54 -4.26 -6.04
N VAL A 114 -11.66 -4.99 -6.69
CA VAL A 114 -12.00 -6.22 -7.42
C VAL A 114 -11.42 -7.42 -6.72
N ARG A 115 -12.25 -8.39 -6.37
CA ARG A 115 -11.79 -9.67 -5.80
C ARG A 115 -11.13 -10.51 -6.88
N THR A 116 -9.93 -10.99 -6.61
CA THR A 116 -9.17 -11.78 -7.57
C THR A 116 -8.56 -13.03 -6.92
N ILE A 117 -8.39 -14.07 -7.74
CA ILE A 117 -7.57 -15.23 -7.46
C ILE A 117 -6.68 -15.42 -8.69
N ALA A 118 -5.53 -14.76 -8.71
CA ALA A 118 -4.69 -14.66 -9.90
C ALA A 118 -4.25 -16.02 -10.45
N SER A 119 -3.97 -17.00 -9.56
CA SER A 119 -3.61 -18.38 -9.95
C SER A 119 -4.72 -19.12 -10.71
N GLN A 120 -5.98 -18.69 -10.57
CA GLN A 120 -7.16 -19.28 -11.20
C GLN A 120 -7.78 -18.36 -12.26
N SER A 121 -7.17 -17.20 -12.52
CA SER A 121 -7.69 -16.16 -13.42
C SER A 121 -9.09 -15.63 -13.03
N VAL A 122 -9.51 -15.80 -11.78
CA VAL A 122 -10.78 -15.27 -11.26
C VAL A 122 -10.65 -13.75 -11.07
N GLY A 123 -11.69 -13.01 -11.48
CA GLY A 123 -11.75 -11.55 -11.38
C GLY A 123 -11.02 -10.80 -12.50
N LYS A 124 -10.38 -11.50 -13.45
CA LYS A 124 -9.59 -10.86 -14.52
C LYS A 124 -10.40 -9.87 -15.37
N GLU A 125 -11.57 -10.28 -15.85
CA GLU A 125 -12.39 -9.42 -16.70
C GLU A 125 -12.95 -8.21 -15.93
N GLU A 126 -13.33 -8.42 -14.67
CA GLU A 126 -13.81 -7.35 -13.79
C GLU A 126 -12.70 -6.34 -13.52
N LEU A 127 -11.46 -6.81 -13.28
CA LEU A 127 -10.30 -5.97 -13.08
C LEU A 127 -10.01 -5.11 -14.32
N LEU A 128 -10.05 -5.69 -15.52
CA LEU A 128 -9.83 -4.97 -16.77
C LEU A 128 -10.89 -3.87 -16.97
N ARG A 129 -12.16 -4.17 -16.69
CA ARG A 129 -13.25 -3.17 -16.78
C ARG A 129 -13.06 -2.06 -15.74
N ALA A 130 -12.68 -2.42 -14.52
CA ALA A 130 -12.40 -1.44 -13.46
C ALA A 130 -11.24 -0.51 -13.83
N VAL A 131 -10.19 -1.03 -14.47
CA VAL A 131 -9.06 -0.23 -14.97
C VAL A 131 -9.53 0.75 -16.05
N GLU A 132 -10.30 0.28 -17.04
CA GLU A 132 -10.84 1.13 -18.09
C GLU A 132 -11.78 2.22 -17.53
N GLU A 133 -12.58 1.89 -16.53
CA GLU A 133 -13.46 2.85 -15.86
C GLU A 133 -12.68 3.87 -15.03
N ALA A 134 -11.67 3.43 -14.27
CA ALA A 134 -10.82 4.30 -13.46
C ALA A 134 -10.04 5.31 -14.32
N SER A 135 -9.54 4.89 -15.49
CA SER A 135 -8.84 5.80 -16.41
C SER A 135 -9.73 6.94 -16.92
N ARG A 136 -11.04 6.71 -17.03
CA ARG A 136 -12.01 7.73 -17.46
C ARG A 136 -12.47 8.63 -16.32
N LYS A 137 -12.59 8.08 -15.10
CA LYS A 137 -13.10 8.82 -13.93
C LYS A 137 -12.04 9.73 -13.32
N GLY A 138 -10.77 9.38 -13.47
CA GLY A 138 -9.67 10.08 -12.80
C GLY A 138 -9.43 9.60 -11.36
N ALA A 139 -8.58 10.31 -10.64
CA ALA A 139 -8.18 9.98 -9.29
C ALA A 139 -9.35 10.06 -8.29
N SER A 140 -9.29 9.24 -7.25
CA SER A 140 -10.23 9.33 -6.12
C SER A 140 -9.99 10.62 -5.34
N GLY A 141 -11.04 11.16 -4.73
CA GLY A 141 -10.95 12.31 -3.82
C GLY A 141 -10.44 11.95 -2.43
N PHE A 142 -9.75 10.81 -2.26
CA PHE A 142 -9.25 10.37 -0.96
C PHE A 142 -8.13 11.29 -0.47
N ALA A 143 -8.27 11.80 0.75
CA ALA A 143 -7.21 12.51 1.46
C ALA A 143 -7.22 12.07 2.93
N LEU A 144 -6.11 11.51 3.40
CA LEU A 144 -5.93 11.19 4.80
C LEU A 144 -5.75 12.49 5.59
N ASN A 145 -6.46 12.60 6.72
CA ASN A 145 -6.29 13.70 7.67
C ASN A 145 -5.19 13.33 8.67
N TYR A 146 -4.12 14.12 8.70
CA TYR A 146 -2.96 13.92 9.58
C TYR A 146 -3.06 14.65 10.92
N GLY A 147 -4.21 15.26 11.23
CA GLY A 147 -4.44 16.07 12.41
C GLY A 147 -4.23 17.58 12.16
N GLU A 148 -4.81 18.38 13.03
CA GLU A 148 -4.96 19.83 12.83
C GLU A 148 -3.63 20.54 12.61
N GLU A 149 -2.60 20.22 13.38
CA GLU A 149 -1.28 20.86 13.27
C GLU A 149 -0.61 20.57 11.91
N VAL A 150 -0.63 19.30 11.47
CA VAL A 150 -0.04 18.89 10.19
C VAL A 150 -0.86 19.46 9.02
N GLU A 151 -2.18 19.43 9.10
CA GLU A 151 -3.06 19.96 8.05
C GLU A 151 -2.91 21.49 7.89
N SER A 152 -2.77 22.21 9.00
CA SER A 152 -2.49 23.65 8.97
C SER A 152 -1.17 23.95 8.29
N ALA A 153 -0.12 23.22 8.68
CA ALA A 153 1.20 23.35 8.08
C ALA A 153 1.21 23.02 6.57
N LEU A 154 0.53 21.95 6.17
CA LEU A 154 0.35 21.60 4.77
C LEU A 154 -0.40 22.68 3.99
N GLY A 155 -1.43 23.30 4.60
CA GLY A 155 -2.20 24.38 3.98
C GLY A 155 -1.36 25.65 3.77
N GLU A 156 -0.45 25.98 4.69
CA GLU A 156 0.48 27.09 4.53
C GLU A 156 1.49 26.83 3.40
N LEU A 157 2.17 25.67 3.47
CA LEU A 157 3.16 25.27 2.47
C LEU A 157 2.54 25.11 1.07
N SER A 158 1.28 24.66 0.96
CA SER A 158 0.59 24.55 -0.33
C SER A 158 0.38 25.90 -0.99
N ARG A 159 -0.01 26.92 -0.22
CA ARG A 159 -0.16 28.29 -0.74
C ARG A 159 1.18 28.87 -1.21
N GLU A 160 2.26 28.62 -0.49
CA GLU A 160 3.59 29.04 -0.89
C GLU A 160 4.06 28.31 -2.16
N LEU A 161 3.80 26.99 -2.27
CA LEU A 161 4.13 26.17 -3.44
C LEU A 161 3.39 26.66 -4.69
N GLU A 162 2.08 26.94 -4.57
CA GLU A 162 1.26 27.46 -5.67
C GLU A 162 1.74 28.85 -6.14
N ALA A 163 2.17 29.71 -5.22
CA ALA A 163 2.70 31.01 -5.53
C ALA A 163 4.07 30.96 -6.24
N SER A 164 4.91 29.99 -5.85
CA SER A 164 6.27 29.84 -6.40
C SER A 164 6.29 29.14 -7.77
N ARG A 165 5.31 28.27 -8.04
CA ARG A 165 5.32 27.39 -9.23
C ARG A 165 3.92 27.13 -9.79
N PRO A 166 3.34 28.07 -10.55
CA PRO A 166 2.04 27.87 -11.20
C PRO A 166 2.04 26.73 -12.25
N ASP A 167 3.21 26.30 -12.75
CA ASP A 167 3.35 25.37 -13.88
C ASP A 167 4.07 24.05 -13.55
N VAL A 168 4.20 23.65 -12.28
CA VAL A 168 4.89 22.40 -11.94
C VAL A 168 4.02 21.19 -12.24
N LYS A 169 4.56 20.39 -13.15
CA LYS A 169 4.15 19.05 -13.60
C LYS A 169 3.65 18.11 -12.50
N PRO A 170 3.09 16.99 -12.91
CA PRO A 170 2.00 16.20 -12.37
C PRO A 170 2.24 15.60 -10.98
N ILE A 171 3.19 16.11 -10.20
CA ILE A 171 3.38 15.70 -8.80
C ILE A 171 2.36 16.47 -7.96
N PRO A 172 1.40 15.79 -7.33
CA PRO A 172 0.43 16.47 -6.46
C PRO A 172 1.16 17.22 -5.34
N GLY A 173 0.86 18.52 -5.20
CA GLY A 173 1.54 19.39 -4.24
C GLY A 173 1.49 18.83 -2.83
N ARG A 174 0.33 18.32 -2.39
CA ARG A 174 0.16 17.69 -1.08
C ARG A 174 1.09 16.49 -0.86
N TRP A 175 1.21 15.61 -1.87
CA TRP A 175 2.10 14.45 -1.78
C TRP A 175 3.57 14.89 -1.67
N LEU A 176 3.98 15.88 -2.48
CA LEU A 176 5.33 16.43 -2.44
C LEU A 176 5.64 17.01 -1.06
N LEU A 177 4.73 17.81 -0.50
CA LEU A 177 4.90 18.44 0.80
C LEU A 177 4.95 17.44 1.94
N LEU A 178 4.12 16.38 1.93
CA LEU A 178 4.19 15.30 2.90
C LEU A 178 5.57 14.62 2.89
N ASN A 179 6.10 14.31 1.71
CA ASN A 179 7.42 13.70 1.59
C ASN A 179 8.54 14.66 2.01
N LEU A 180 8.41 15.97 1.76
CA LEU A 180 9.36 16.97 2.26
C LEU A 180 9.36 17.03 3.79
N LEU A 181 8.20 17.02 4.42
CA LEU A 181 8.06 16.97 5.87
C LEU A 181 8.63 15.68 6.49
N GLU A 182 8.53 14.55 5.77
CA GLU A 182 9.17 13.28 6.13
C GLU A 182 10.70 13.30 5.94
N GLY A 183 11.25 14.33 5.29
CA GLY A 183 12.68 14.46 5.02
C GLY A 183 13.16 13.67 3.80
N ASP A 184 12.27 13.33 2.88
CA ASP A 184 12.57 12.56 1.67
C ASP A 184 13.57 13.29 0.76
N SER A 185 14.67 12.64 0.42
CA SER A 185 15.76 13.23 -0.36
C SER A 185 15.38 13.48 -1.82
N GLN A 186 14.50 12.66 -2.38
CA GLN A 186 14.06 12.79 -3.76
C GLN A 186 13.02 13.90 -3.91
N ALA A 187 12.10 14.03 -2.93
CA ALA A 187 11.16 15.14 -2.89
C ALA A 187 11.89 16.50 -2.86
N ARG A 188 13.01 16.58 -2.14
CA ARG A 188 13.89 17.77 -2.14
C ARG A 188 14.43 18.10 -3.53
N LYS A 189 14.89 17.09 -4.27
CA LYS A 189 15.40 17.28 -5.65
C LYS A 189 14.29 17.72 -6.61
N TRP A 190 13.09 17.17 -6.48
CA TRP A 190 11.96 17.52 -7.33
C TRP A 190 11.42 18.92 -7.06
N LEU A 191 11.45 19.36 -5.81
CA LEU A 191 11.04 20.72 -5.47
C LEU A 191 11.93 21.77 -6.16
N GLY A 192 13.27 21.64 -6.03
CA GLY A 192 14.26 22.52 -6.65
C GLY A 192 14.17 24.00 -6.24
N ASP A 193 13.32 24.35 -5.27
CA ASP A 193 13.15 25.69 -4.69
C ASP A 193 13.79 25.71 -3.29
N ALA A 194 14.89 26.44 -3.18
CA ALA A 194 15.68 26.48 -1.95
C ALA A 194 14.97 27.23 -0.80
N GLU A 195 14.14 28.21 -1.10
CA GLU A 195 13.44 28.99 -0.09
C GLU A 195 12.28 28.18 0.51
N LEU A 196 11.47 27.57 -0.33
CA LEU A 196 10.38 26.70 0.11
C LEU A 196 10.92 25.45 0.82
N LEU A 197 12.06 24.91 0.38
CA LEU A 197 12.73 23.80 1.05
C LEU A 197 13.12 24.17 2.49
N LYS A 198 13.75 25.34 2.68
CA LYS A 198 14.12 25.84 4.01
C LYS A 198 12.88 26.08 4.87
N ARG A 199 11.80 26.55 4.28
CA ARG A 199 10.53 26.73 4.99
C ARG A 199 9.94 25.40 5.45
N ALA A 200 9.90 24.39 4.57
CA ALA A 200 9.44 23.05 4.90
C ALA A 200 10.28 22.39 6.02
N GLU A 201 11.61 22.58 6.00
CA GLU A 201 12.50 22.10 7.07
C GLU A 201 12.24 22.78 8.42
N THR A 202 11.95 24.08 8.40
CA THR A 202 11.58 24.83 9.62
C THR A 202 10.27 24.28 10.19
N VAL A 203 9.24 24.15 9.36
CA VAL A 203 7.93 23.61 9.73
C VAL A 203 8.05 22.18 10.25
N SER A 204 8.85 21.33 9.58
CA SER A 204 9.10 19.95 10.04
C SER A 204 9.76 19.93 11.42
N THR A 205 10.71 20.83 11.67
CA THR A 205 11.38 20.94 12.97
C THR A 205 10.43 21.40 14.08
N GLU A 206 9.52 22.33 13.78
CA GLU A 206 8.50 22.82 14.70
C GLU A 206 7.49 21.72 15.04
N LEU A 207 6.97 21.02 14.02
CA LEU A 207 6.06 19.88 14.22
C LEU A 207 6.72 18.78 15.05
N ALA A 208 7.99 18.44 14.77
CA ALA A 208 8.73 17.44 15.53
C ALA A 208 8.90 17.86 17.01
N ARG A 209 9.21 19.12 17.25
CA ARG A 209 9.34 19.66 18.60
C ARG A 209 8.03 19.63 19.38
N ASN A 210 6.93 20.02 18.75
CA ASN A 210 5.58 20.01 19.36
C ASN A 210 5.12 18.58 19.67
N ALA A 211 5.33 17.65 18.74
CA ALA A 211 4.97 16.25 18.90
C ALA A 211 5.93 15.44 19.81
N GLY A 212 7.12 15.97 20.11
CA GLY A 212 8.17 15.26 20.86
C GLY A 212 8.79 14.07 20.13
N ARG A 213 8.63 14.00 18.81
CA ARG A 213 9.08 12.88 17.95
C ARG A 213 9.27 13.33 16.51
N ASN A 214 9.90 12.48 15.68
CA ASN A 214 10.11 12.75 14.26
C ASN A 214 8.77 12.83 13.49
N VAL A 215 8.69 13.77 12.52
CA VAL A 215 7.48 13.96 11.71
C VAL A 215 7.14 12.72 10.88
N GLY A 216 8.13 12.01 10.35
CA GLY A 216 7.90 10.76 9.64
C GLY A 216 7.22 9.70 10.51
N GLU A 217 7.61 9.58 11.78
CA GLU A 217 6.95 8.70 12.75
C GLU A 217 5.51 9.14 13.03
N LEU A 218 5.28 10.46 13.15
CA LEU A 218 3.96 11.02 13.36
C LEU A 218 3.03 10.71 12.19
N LEU A 219 3.48 10.93 10.96
CA LEU A 219 2.70 10.63 9.76
C LEU A 219 2.47 9.13 9.57
N ALA A 220 3.48 8.30 9.84
CA ALA A 220 3.33 6.84 9.79
C ALA A 220 2.29 6.33 10.80
N GLU A 221 2.29 6.85 12.04
CA GLU A 221 1.29 6.49 13.05
C GLU A 221 -0.13 6.84 12.60
N GLN A 222 -0.35 8.01 12.00
CA GLN A 222 -1.67 8.39 11.50
C GLN A 222 -2.12 7.45 10.36
N ARG A 223 -1.21 7.06 9.46
CA ARG A 223 -1.51 6.04 8.43
C ARG A 223 -1.89 4.70 9.05
N TYR A 224 -1.12 4.21 10.02
CA TYR A 224 -1.44 2.95 10.70
C TYR A 224 -2.76 3.02 11.46
N ARG A 225 -3.07 4.14 12.11
CA ARG A 225 -4.37 4.34 12.77
C ARG A 225 -5.51 4.26 11.78
N ALA A 226 -5.41 4.96 10.65
CA ALA A 226 -6.42 4.91 9.60
C ALA A 226 -6.58 3.48 9.02
N ILE A 227 -5.47 2.76 8.82
CA ILE A 227 -5.49 1.37 8.36
C ILE A 227 -6.24 0.48 9.35
N LEU A 228 -5.97 0.60 10.65
CA LEU A 228 -6.66 -0.17 11.68
C LEU A 228 -8.17 0.13 11.70
N GLU A 229 -8.57 1.40 11.57
CA GLU A 229 -9.98 1.80 11.48
C GLU A 229 -10.65 1.21 10.23
N ILE A 230 -9.97 1.26 9.07
CA ILE A 230 -10.44 0.65 7.84
C ILE A 230 -10.60 -0.86 8.03
N CYS A 231 -9.56 -1.56 8.47
CA CYS A 231 -9.59 -3.01 8.68
C CYS A 231 -10.72 -3.43 9.63
N ASN A 232 -10.90 -2.72 10.74
CA ASN A 232 -11.97 -3.00 11.69
C ASN A 232 -13.38 -2.81 11.09
N SER A 233 -13.53 -1.92 10.12
CA SER A 233 -14.83 -1.67 9.45
C SER A 233 -15.11 -2.65 8.32
N VAL A 234 -14.08 -3.16 7.63
CA VAL A 234 -14.23 -3.99 6.43
C VAL A 234 -14.16 -5.49 6.71
N ILE A 235 -13.50 -5.92 7.79
CA ILE A 235 -13.39 -7.34 8.16
C ILE A 235 -14.64 -7.73 8.96
N GLN A 236 -15.53 -8.48 8.32
CA GLN A 236 -16.85 -8.84 8.89
C GLN A 236 -16.79 -10.04 9.82
N SER A 237 -15.85 -10.97 9.64
CA SER A 237 -15.66 -12.12 10.53
C SER A 237 -14.18 -12.47 10.64
N ARG A 238 -13.78 -12.79 11.85
CA ARG A 238 -12.52 -13.43 12.20
C ARG A 238 -12.86 -14.78 12.84
N GLU A 239 -13.56 -15.64 12.12
CA GLU A 239 -13.67 -17.03 12.56
C GLU A 239 -12.27 -17.65 12.42
N VAL A 240 -11.55 -17.69 13.51
CA VAL A 240 -10.33 -18.50 13.60
C VAL A 240 -10.80 -19.93 13.46
N GLN A 241 -10.87 -20.46 12.24
CA GLN A 241 -10.89 -21.91 12.08
C GLN A 241 -9.58 -22.41 12.66
N GLU A 242 -9.66 -22.92 13.89
CA GLU A 242 -8.53 -23.65 14.46
C GLU A 242 -8.16 -24.77 13.49
N SER A 243 -7.10 -24.54 12.74
CA SER A 243 -6.54 -25.54 11.84
C SER A 243 -6.30 -26.83 12.63
N TRP A 244 -6.51 -27.97 12.01
CA TRP A 244 -6.17 -29.27 12.60
C TRP A 244 -4.73 -29.29 13.11
N THR A 245 -3.82 -28.55 12.46
CA THR A 245 -2.43 -28.37 12.90
C THR A 245 -2.34 -27.59 14.22
N THR A 246 -3.12 -26.54 14.40
CA THR A 246 -3.17 -25.76 15.66
C THR A 246 -3.73 -26.60 16.80
N ARG A 247 -4.74 -27.46 16.53
CA ARG A 247 -5.27 -28.39 17.52
C ARG A 247 -4.25 -29.48 17.86
N LEU A 248 -3.56 -30.05 16.86
CA LEU A 248 -2.49 -31.01 17.06
C LEU A 248 -1.32 -30.42 17.85
N ASP A 249 -0.88 -29.20 17.48
CA ASP A 249 0.15 -28.47 18.22
C ASP A 249 -0.28 -28.20 19.67
N GLY A 250 -1.53 -27.80 19.89
CA GLY A 250 -2.08 -27.63 21.24
C GLY A 250 -2.06 -28.89 22.07
N ILE A 251 -2.27 -30.08 21.47
CA ILE A 251 -2.19 -31.38 22.15
C ILE A 251 -0.72 -31.78 22.37
N LEU A 252 0.12 -31.65 21.34
CA LEU A 252 1.53 -32.06 21.38
C LEU A 252 2.37 -31.21 22.34
N THR A 253 2.06 -29.92 22.43
CA THR A 253 2.77 -28.97 23.31
C THR A 253 2.12 -28.80 24.68
N CYS A 254 0.98 -29.44 24.92
CA CYS A 254 0.31 -29.38 26.21
C CYS A 254 1.20 -29.96 27.32
N ARG A 255 1.40 -29.19 28.41
CA ARG A 255 2.27 -29.56 29.55
C ARG A 255 1.91 -30.91 30.18
N ARG A 256 0.65 -31.38 30.07
CA ARG A 256 0.19 -32.64 30.61
C ARG A 256 0.39 -33.82 29.66
N TRP A 257 0.22 -33.62 28.34
CA TRP A 257 0.22 -34.66 27.32
C TRP A 257 1.45 -34.65 26.42
N GLY A 258 2.15 -33.53 26.30
CA GLY A 258 3.32 -33.43 25.43
C GLY A 258 4.44 -34.40 25.81
N LEU A 259 4.75 -34.55 27.10
CA LEU A 259 5.81 -35.43 27.57
C LEU A 259 5.46 -36.94 27.40
N PRO A 260 4.24 -37.42 27.74
CA PRO A 260 3.81 -38.77 27.43
C PRO A 260 3.80 -39.10 25.94
N ILE A 261 3.32 -38.20 25.10
CA ILE A 261 3.27 -38.35 23.63
C ILE A 261 4.69 -38.43 23.06
N PHE A 262 5.59 -37.57 23.53
CA PHE A 262 7.00 -37.58 23.13
C PHE A 262 7.66 -38.91 23.45
N LEU A 263 7.48 -39.43 24.69
CA LEU A 263 8.03 -40.71 25.11
C LEU A 263 7.45 -41.89 24.32
N ALA A 264 6.15 -41.85 24.00
CA ALA A 264 5.50 -42.86 23.17
C ALA A 264 6.05 -42.87 21.73
N LEU A 265 6.24 -41.68 21.13
CA LEU A 265 6.85 -41.55 19.82
C LEU A 265 8.31 -42.05 19.81
N MET A 266 9.09 -41.68 20.81
CA MET A 266 10.47 -42.14 20.95
C MET A 266 10.54 -43.65 21.09
N TYR A 267 9.67 -44.26 21.92
CA TYR A 267 9.59 -45.72 22.09
C TYR A 267 9.24 -46.40 20.75
N LEU A 268 8.29 -45.85 19.98
CA LEU A 268 7.88 -46.39 18.70
C LEU A 268 9.04 -46.30 17.67
N VAL A 269 9.78 -45.20 17.63
CA VAL A 269 10.96 -45.06 16.76
C VAL A 269 12.02 -46.10 17.12
N PHE A 270 12.33 -46.31 18.43
CA PHE A 270 13.32 -47.30 18.87
C PHE A 270 12.89 -48.73 18.67
N THR A 271 11.59 -49.04 18.57
CA THR A 271 11.11 -50.41 18.31
C THR A 271 11.03 -50.76 16.82
N VAL A 272 10.98 -49.75 15.95
CA VAL A 272 10.88 -49.95 14.49
C VAL A 272 12.25 -49.83 13.80
N THR A 273 13.24 -49.25 14.49
CA THR A 273 14.64 -49.16 14.01
C THR A 273 15.47 -50.28 14.62
#